data_12770a0f3ab97050efb5e2e65a6e9605
#
_entry.id   12770a0f3ab97050efb5e2e65a6e9605
#
_cell.length_a   1.000
_cell.length_b   1.000
_cell.length_c   1.000
_cell.angle_alpha   90.00
_cell.angle_beta   90.00
_cell.angle_gamma   90.00
#
_symmetry.space_group_name_H-M   'P 1'
#
loop_
_entity.id
_entity.type
_entity.pdbx_description
1 polymer ?
#
loop_
_entity_poly.entity_id
_entity_poly.type
_entity_poly.pdbx_seq_one_letter_code
_entity_poly.pdbx_strand_id
1 'polypeptide(L)'
;MVYTSSCQNNHKLDSLEMTVSVSPFTIDVPQETLDDLRYRLEKTRWPGSVSNTGWDRGIDYDYMKELVAYWLDEYDWREQETKLNELAHFKADVDGLGIHFVKQEGKGPNPMPLFMMHGYPWSFILLLRILPMLTDPAAYGGDPEDSFTVIIPSIVGYGLSDYPDQQGFGFQHHP
;
A
#
# COMPACT_ATOMS: atom_id res chain seq x y z
N MET A 1 -17.34 -13.42 -56.33
CA MET A 1 -16.61 -14.33 -55.43
C MET A 1 -16.61 -13.68 -54.04
N VAL A 2 -17.56 -14.07 -53.19
CA VAL A 2 -17.82 -13.44 -51.89
C VAL A 2 -17.17 -14.33 -50.82
N TYR A 3 -16.19 -13.80 -50.11
CA TYR A 3 -15.64 -14.47 -48.90
C TYR A 3 -16.44 -14.04 -47.70
N THR A 4 -17.27 -14.92 -47.18
CA THR A 4 -17.85 -14.81 -45.87
C THR A 4 -17.00 -15.62 -44.90
N SER A 5 -16.22 -14.93 -44.05
CA SER A 5 -15.55 -15.56 -42.91
C SER A 5 -16.42 -15.32 -41.68
N SER A 6 -17.14 -16.37 -41.29
CA SER A 6 -17.84 -16.42 -40.00
C SER A 6 -16.87 -16.82 -38.91
N CYS A 7 -16.40 -15.84 -38.14
CA CYS A 7 -15.67 -16.13 -36.90
C CYS A 7 -16.70 -16.14 -35.75
N GLN A 8 -17.27 -17.31 -35.46
CA GLN A 8 -18.04 -17.55 -34.27
C GLN A 8 -17.09 -18.06 -33.18
N ASN A 9 -16.53 -17.16 -32.41
CA ASN A 9 -15.95 -17.50 -31.12
C ASN A 9 -16.99 -17.17 -30.04
N ASN A 10 -17.87 -18.13 -29.74
CA ASN A 10 -18.61 -18.20 -28.51
C ASN A 10 -17.65 -18.59 -27.38
N HIS A 11 -16.91 -17.67 -26.84
CA HIS A 11 -16.40 -17.81 -25.49
C HIS A 11 -17.57 -17.54 -24.53
N LYS A 12 -18.15 -18.63 -24.06
CA LYS A 12 -18.99 -18.65 -22.88
C LYS A 12 -18.11 -18.18 -21.74
N LEU A 13 -18.21 -16.90 -21.39
CA LEU A 13 -17.76 -16.39 -20.11
C LEU A 13 -18.67 -17.05 -19.08
N ASP A 14 -18.29 -18.23 -18.58
CA ASP A 14 -18.81 -18.72 -17.33
C ASP A 14 -18.50 -17.65 -16.32
N SER A 15 -19.52 -16.95 -15.83
CA SER A 15 -19.44 -16.04 -14.71
C SER A 15 -19.10 -16.88 -13.48
N LEU A 16 -17.81 -17.09 -13.26
CA LEU A 16 -17.29 -17.44 -11.94
C LEU A 16 -17.66 -16.24 -11.05
N GLU A 17 -18.73 -16.35 -10.30
CA GLU A 17 -18.97 -15.49 -9.16
C GLU A 17 -17.82 -15.70 -8.19
N MET A 18 -16.75 -14.94 -8.37
CA MET A 18 -15.68 -14.89 -7.37
C MET A 18 -16.25 -14.23 -6.13
N THR A 19 -16.61 -15.04 -5.15
CA THR A 19 -16.99 -14.57 -3.82
C THR A 19 -15.73 -14.09 -3.11
N VAL A 20 -15.39 -12.83 -3.30
CA VAL A 20 -14.31 -12.20 -2.55
C VAL A 20 -14.84 -11.93 -1.14
N SER A 21 -14.28 -12.58 -0.13
CA SER A 21 -14.59 -12.26 1.26
C SER A 21 -13.78 -11.05 1.71
N VAL A 22 -14.43 -10.09 2.34
CA VAL A 22 -13.80 -8.88 2.90
C VAL A 22 -14.06 -8.84 4.39
N SER A 23 -13.00 -8.65 5.18
CA SER A 23 -13.08 -8.51 6.64
C SER A 23 -12.38 -7.24 7.11
N PRO A 24 -12.85 -6.62 8.22
CA PRO A 24 -12.10 -5.56 8.89
C PRO A 24 -10.72 -6.06 9.31
N PHE A 25 -9.74 -5.16 9.25
CA PHE A 25 -8.36 -5.44 9.64
C PHE A 25 -7.87 -4.36 10.59
N THR A 26 -7.05 -4.73 11.56
CA THR A 26 -6.38 -3.81 12.48
C THR A 26 -4.88 -4.07 12.42
N ILE A 27 -4.08 -3.03 12.33
CA ILE A 27 -2.62 -3.13 12.39
C ILE A 27 -2.25 -3.40 13.85
N ASP A 28 -1.62 -4.54 14.10
CA ASP A 28 -1.13 -4.96 15.43
C ASP A 28 0.19 -5.70 15.23
N VAL A 29 1.28 -4.95 15.13
CA VAL A 29 2.61 -5.53 14.92
C VAL A 29 3.08 -6.16 16.22
N PRO A 30 3.44 -7.47 16.22
CA PRO A 30 3.93 -8.14 17.42
C PRO A 30 5.14 -7.43 18.03
N GLN A 31 5.21 -7.36 19.36
CA GLN A 31 6.31 -6.71 20.07
C GLN A 31 7.66 -7.31 19.70
N GLU A 32 7.72 -8.63 19.54
CA GLU A 32 8.93 -9.34 19.11
C GLU A 32 9.49 -8.85 17.77
N THR A 33 8.61 -8.45 16.84
CA THR A 33 9.00 -7.87 15.53
C THR A 33 9.65 -6.50 15.72
N LEU A 34 9.12 -5.69 16.62
CA LEU A 34 9.68 -4.37 16.95
C LEU A 34 11.02 -4.52 17.70
N ASP A 35 11.12 -5.49 18.59
CA ASP A 35 12.35 -5.79 19.31
C ASP A 35 13.45 -6.31 18.37
N ASP A 36 13.10 -7.17 17.38
CA ASP A 36 14.04 -7.60 16.34
C ASP A 36 14.49 -6.44 15.46
N LEU A 37 13.58 -5.56 15.06
CA LEU A 37 13.93 -4.33 14.33
C LEU A 37 14.91 -3.47 15.12
N ARG A 38 14.63 -3.21 16.40
CA ARG A 38 15.50 -2.44 17.28
C ARG A 38 16.88 -3.07 17.39
N TYR A 39 16.93 -4.38 17.62
CA TYR A 39 18.19 -5.12 17.68
C TYR A 39 19.01 -4.99 16.39
N ARG A 40 18.38 -5.09 15.23
CA ARG A 40 19.06 -4.94 13.93
C ARG A 40 19.58 -3.53 13.71
N LEU A 41 18.84 -2.51 14.09
CA LEU A 41 19.29 -1.11 14.01
C LEU A 41 20.52 -0.87 14.90
N GLU A 42 20.50 -1.38 16.14
CA GLU A 42 21.64 -1.31 17.07
C GLU A 42 22.89 -2.03 16.53
N LYS A 43 22.70 -3.11 15.76
CA LYS A 43 23.77 -3.91 15.13
C LYS A 43 24.10 -3.49 13.71
N THR A 44 23.67 -2.32 13.27
CA THR A 44 23.96 -1.81 11.92
C THR A 44 25.47 -1.80 11.68
N ARG A 45 25.89 -2.52 10.64
CA ARG A 45 27.29 -2.50 10.18
C ARG A 45 27.47 -1.39 9.16
N TRP A 46 28.10 -0.33 9.61
CA TRP A 46 28.34 0.82 8.76
C TRP A 46 29.43 0.52 7.72
N PRO A 47 29.18 0.80 6.44
CA PRO A 47 30.21 0.70 5.40
C PRO A 47 31.29 1.76 5.62
N GLY A 48 32.47 1.54 5.07
CA GLY A 48 33.48 2.59 4.99
C GLY A 48 32.97 3.76 4.13
N SER A 49 33.27 4.97 4.53
CA SER A 49 32.95 6.17 3.74
C SER A 49 34.21 6.89 3.28
N VAL A 50 34.12 7.57 2.13
CA VAL A 50 35.15 8.51 1.69
C VAL A 50 34.88 9.84 2.41
N SER A 51 35.88 10.35 3.12
CA SER A 51 35.74 11.58 3.90
C SER A 51 35.38 12.80 3.02
N ASN A 52 34.53 13.67 3.54
CA ASN A 52 34.18 14.98 2.94
C ASN A 52 33.48 14.92 1.57
N THR A 53 32.72 13.86 1.28
CA THR A 53 31.94 13.77 0.04
C THR A 53 30.52 14.31 0.18
N GLY A 54 29.99 14.43 1.41
CA GLY A 54 28.60 14.86 1.63
C GLY A 54 27.63 14.04 0.78
N TRP A 55 26.75 14.74 0.05
CA TRP A 55 25.73 14.15 -0.83
C TRP A 55 26.22 13.89 -2.28
N ASP A 56 27.47 14.20 -2.61
CA ASP A 56 27.98 14.13 -4.00
C ASP A 56 27.98 12.70 -4.58
N ARG A 57 28.01 11.68 -3.73
CA ARG A 57 28.11 10.26 -4.14
C ARG A 57 26.92 9.41 -3.67
N GLY A 58 25.86 10.03 -3.24
CA GLY A 58 24.67 9.37 -2.69
C GLY A 58 24.30 9.96 -1.34
N ILE A 59 23.70 9.14 -0.47
CA ILE A 59 23.27 9.60 0.85
C ILE A 59 24.50 9.92 1.72
N ASP A 60 24.47 11.08 2.37
CA ASP A 60 25.50 11.48 3.32
C ASP A 60 25.59 10.48 4.48
N TYR A 61 26.82 10.12 4.82
CA TYR A 61 27.07 9.06 5.79
C TYR A 61 26.69 9.44 7.23
N ASP A 62 26.92 10.68 7.61
CA ASP A 62 26.62 11.14 8.96
C ASP A 62 25.11 11.35 9.12
N TYR A 63 24.44 11.85 8.06
CA TYR A 63 22.97 11.92 8.01
C TYR A 63 22.34 10.52 8.21
N MET A 64 22.89 9.47 7.60
CA MET A 64 22.34 8.12 7.80
C MET A 64 22.49 7.62 9.24
N LYS A 65 23.58 7.98 9.92
CA LYS A 65 23.75 7.67 11.34
C LYS A 65 22.75 8.42 12.22
N GLU A 66 22.55 9.70 11.94
CA GLU A 66 21.53 10.52 12.62
C GLU A 66 20.13 9.95 12.42
N LEU A 67 19.79 9.54 11.20
CA LEU A 67 18.49 8.91 10.90
C LEU A 67 18.29 7.59 11.67
N VAL A 68 19.31 6.74 11.74
CA VAL A 68 19.22 5.48 12.52
C VAL A 68 19.14 5.77 14.02
N ALA A 69 19.85 6.76 14.54
CA ALA A 69 19.72 7.18 15.93
C ALA A 69 18.32 7.70 16.24
N TYR A 70 17.77 8.57 15.39
CA TYR A 70 16.37 9.01 15.51
C TYR A 70 15.38 7.83 15.51
N TRP A 71 15.58 6.86 14.64
CA TRP A 71 14.71 5.67 14.57
C TRP A 71 14.80 4.81 15.84
N LEU A 72 15.98 4.71 16.45
CA LEU A 72 16.20 3.96 17.69
C LEU A 72 15.62 4.65 18.93
N ASP A 73 15.79 5.98 19.02
CA ASP A 73 15.64 6.68 20.28
C ASP A 73 14.39 7.57 20.35
N GLU A 74 13.86 8.02 19.19
CA GLU A 74 12.78 9.00 19.12
C GLU A 74 11.55 8.50 18.37
N TYR A 75 11.71 7.60 17.38
CA TYR A 75 10.58 7.12 16.59
C TYR A 75 9.75 6.10 17.35
N ASP A 76 8.49 6.44 17.65
CA ASP A 76 7.53 5.56 18.32
C ASP A 76 6.59 4.90 17.31
N TRP A 77 6.81 3.60 17.05
CA TRP A 77 5.94 2.82 16.16
C TRP A 77 4.52 2.75 16.70
N ARG A 78 4.32 2.59 18.01
CA ARG A 78 2.98 2.44 18.60
C ARG A 78 2.13 3.69 18.41
N GLU A 79 2.75 4.87 18.47
CA GLU A 79 2.08 6.12 18.12
C GLU A 79 1.66 6.13 16.63
N GLN A 80 2.52 5.69 15.72
CA GLN A 80 2.21 5.63 14.29
C GLN A 80 1.15 4.56 13.97
N GLU A 81 1.24 3.39 14.59
CA GLU A 81 0.25 2.32 14.47
C GLU A 81 -1.14 2.78 14.93
N THR A 82 -1.21 3.52 16.02
CA THR A 82 -2.46 4.13 16.52
C THR A 82 -3.04 5.10 15.49
N LYS A 83 -2.21 5.99 14.94
CA LYS A 83 -2.65 6.95 13.90
C LYS A 83 -3.11 6.24 12.62
N LEU A 84 -2.40 5.19 12.20
CA LEU A 84 -2.80 4.41 11.02
C LEU A 84 -4.14 3.72 11.25
N ASN A 85 -4.38 3.19 12.45
CA ASN A 85 -5.63 2.52 12.81
C ASN A 85 -6.84 3.46 12.96
N GLU A 86 -6.66 4.78 12.85
CA GLU A 86 -7.78 5.72 12.70
C GLU A 86 -8.46 5.59 11.32
N LEU A 87 -7.78 4.99 10.35
CA LEU A 87 -8.33 4.70 9.03
C LEU A 87 -9.08 3.35 9.03
N ALA A 88 -10.03 3.21 8.12
CA ALA A 88 -10.73 1.94 7.93
C ALA A 88 -9.88 0.98 7.08
N HIS A 89 -9.28 0.00 7.74
CA HIS A 89 -8.49 -1.06 7.12
C HIS A 89 -9.31 -2.33 6.92
N PHE A 90 -9.03 -3.02 5.82
CA PHE A 90 -9.68 -4.28 5.46
C PHE A 90 -8.67 -5.26 4.87
N LYS A 91 -9.02 -6.56 4.91
CA LYS A 91 -8.40 -7.60 4.09
C LYS A 91 -9.45 -8.26 3.21
N ALA A 92 -9.15 -8.39 1.92
CA ALA A 92 -9.92 -9.16 0.96
C ALA A 92 -9.17 -10.46 0.67
N ASP A 93 -9.88 -11.60 0.70
CA ASP A 93 -9.33 -12.85 0.19
C ASP A 93 -9.50 -12.88 -1.33
N VAL A 94 -8.38 -12.88 -2.04
CA VAL A 94 -8.33 -12.96 -3.51
C VAL A 94 -7.44 -14.14 -3.87
N ASP A 95 -8.01 -15.20 -4.41
CA ASP A 95 -7.31 -16.44 -4.78
C ASP A 95 -6.46 -17.04 -3.64
N GLY A 96 -6.98 -16.95 -2.40
CA GLY A 96 -6.30 -17.47 -1.20
C GLY A 96 -5.24 -16.53 -0.63
N LEU A 97 -5.08 -15.32 -1.16
CA LEU A 97 -4.21 -14.30 -0.61
C LEU A 97 -5.01 -13.18 0.07
N GLY A 98 -4.63 -12.85 1.29
CA GLY A 98 -5.17 -11.71 2.01
C GLY A 98 -4.59 -10.39 1.48
N ILE A 99 -5.37 -9.66 0.71
CA ILE A 99 -5.00 -8.34 0.19
C ILE A 99 -5.49 -7.26 1.14
N HIS A 100 -4.56 -6.60 1.80
CA HIS A 100 -4.85 -5.45 2.63
C HIS A 100 -5.22 -4.22 1.80
N PHE A 101 -6.18 -3.43 2.26
CA PHE A 101 -6.49 -2.12 1.70
C PHE A 101 -7.08 -1.17 2.74
N VAL A 102 -6.89 0.13 2.51
CA VAL A 102 -7.61 1.21 3.19
C VAL A 102 -8.80 1.59 2.32
N LYS A 103 -9.97 1.77 2.93
CA LYS A 103 -11.14 2.34 2.28
C LYS A 103 -11.59 3.58 3.03
N GLN A 104 -11.76 4.69 2.31
CA GLN A 104 -12.30 5.92 2.85
C GLN A 104 -13.48 6.38 2.01
N GLU A 105 -14.65 6.49 2.64
CA GLU A 105 -15.84 7.00 1.99
C GLU A 105 -15.70 8.50 1.68
N GLY A 106 -16.18 8.91 0.50
CA GLY A 106 -16.28 10.30 0.14
C GLY A 106 -17.44 10.98 0.88
N LYS A 107 -17.27 12.25 1.24
CA LYS A 107 -18.26 13.05 1.99
C LYS A 107 -19.20 13.86 1.12
N GLY A 108 -19.03 13.84 -0.20
CA GLY A 108 -19.94 14.52 -1.12
C GLY A 108 -21.23 13.74 -1.34
N PRO A 109 -22.18 14.31 -2.10
CA PRO A 109 -23.50 13.71 -2.30
C PRO A 109 -23.48 12.43 -3.16
N ASN A 110 -22.53 12.33 -4.11
CA ASN A 110 -22.39 11.19 -5.02
C ASN A 110 -20.91 10.84 -5.22
N PRO A 111 -20.20 10.33 -4.22
CA PRO A 111 -18.77 10.08 -4.32
C PRO A 111 -18.44 9.05 -5.41
N MET A 112 -17.55 9.41 -6.33
CA MET A 112 -17.10 8.51 -7.39
C MET A 112 -16.10 7.49 -6.82
N PRO A 113 -16.18 6.19 -7.14
CA PRO A 113 -15.19 5.23 -6.69
C PRO A 113 -13.85 5.50 -7.37
N LEU A 114 -12.78 5.56 -6.56
CA LEU A 114 -11.40 5.75 -7.01
C LEU A 114 -10.50 4.69 -6.40
N PHE A 115 -9.85 3.92 -7.27
CA PHE A 115 -8.84 2.95 -6.89
C PHE A 115 -7.45 3.52 -7.12
N MET A 116 -6.63 3.60 -6.07
CA MET A 116 -5.28 4.17 -6.12
C MET A 116 -4.26 3.14 -5.67
N MET A 117 -3.24 2.91 -6.47
CA MET A 117 -2.21 1.93 -6.19
C MET A 117 -0.84 2.58 -6.10
N HIS A 118 -0.07 2.21 -5.07
CA HIS A 118 1.34 2.61 -4.96
C HIS A 118 2.21 1.81 -5.93
N GLY A 119 3.45 2.26 -6.15
CA GLY A 119 4.46 1.55 -6.93
C GLY A 119 5.64 1.09 -6.08
N TYR A 120 6.56 0.35 -6.69
CA TYR A 120 7.83 -0.04 -6.05
C TYR A 120 8.75 1.19 -5.86
N PRO A 121 9.41 1.35 -4.71
CA PRO A 121 9.44 0.50 -3.50
C PRO A 121 8.52 1.01 -2.38
N TRP A 122 7.45 1.68 -2.72
CA TRP A 122 6.56 2.38 -1.80
C TRP A 122 5.52 1.47 -1.14
N SER A 123 4.68 2.05 -0.30
CA SER A 123 3.51 1.41 0.32
C SER A 123 2.28 2.32 0.21
N PHE A 124 1.12 1.82 0.65
CA PHE A 124 -0.12 2.60 0.72
C PHE A 124 0.04 3.93 1.49
N ILE A 125 0.97 4.02 2.44
CA ILE A 125 1.24 5.21 3.25
C ILE A 125 1.57 6.43 2.39
N LEU A 126 2.22 6.25 1.22
CA LEU A 126 2.52 7.33 0.29
C LEU A 126 1.28 8.13 -0.12
N LEU A 127 0.14 7.47 -0.22
CA LEU A 127 -1.11 8.04 -0.73
C LEU A 127 -2.00 8.65 0.38
N LEU A 128 -1.69 8.42 1.66
CA LEU A 128 -2.52 8.87 2.77
C LEU A 128 -2.62 10.40 2.89
N ARG A 129 -1.59 11.13 2.44
CA ARG A 129 -1.59 12.61 2.52
C ARG A 129 -2.60 13.26 1.59
N ILE A 130 -2.90 12.65 0.45
CA ILE A 130 -3.89 13.17 -0.51
C ILE A 130 -5.31 12.68 -0.20
N LEU A 131 -5.43 11.61 0.59
CA LEU A 131 -6.70 10.95 0.87
C LEU A 131 -7.80 11.91 1.39
N PRO A 132 -7.54 12.77 2.40
CA PRO A 132 -8.56 13.72 2.88
C PRO A 132 -9.03 14.70 1.81
N MET A 133 -8.13 15.16 0.93
CA MET A 133 -8.47 16.11 -0.14
C MET A 133 -9.40 15.47 -1.19
N LEU A 134 -9.23 14.18 -1.45
CA LEU A 134 -10.06 13.44 -2.40
C LEU A 134 -11.42 13.06 -1.82
N THR A 135 -11.46 12.74 -0.52
CA THR A 135 -12.71 12.26 0.12
C THR A 135 -13.57 13.40 0.67
N ASP A 136 -12.97 14.55 0.98
CA ASP A 136 -13.64 15.75 1.51
C ASP A 136 -13.09 17.03 0.83
N PRO A 137 -13.28 17.20 -0.49
CA PRO A 137 -12.74 18.35 -1.21
C PRO A 137 -13.26 19.69 -0.65
N ALA A 138 -14.49 19.71 -0.12
CA ALA A 138 -15.07 20.93 0.46
C ALA A 138 -14.26 21.46 1.63
N ALA A 139 -13.64 20.62 2.46
CA ALA A 139 -12.76 21.04 3.55
C ALA A 139 -11.47 21.72 3.07
N TYR A 140 -11.14 21.57 1.78
CA TYR A 140 -9.95 22.15 1.12
C TYR A 140 -10.30 23.19 0.05
N GLY A 141 -11.55 23.68 0.03
CA GLY A 141 -12.00 24.73 -0.89
C GLY A 141 -12.41 24.23 -2.28
N GLY A 142 -12.54 22.92 -2.47
CA GLY A 142 -13.06 22.29 -3.69
C GLY A 142 -14.58 22.15 -3.68
N ASP A 143 -15.12 21.61 -4.78
CA ASP A 143 -16.55 21.31 -4.91
C ASP A 143 -16.84 19.97 -4.19
N PRO A 144 -17.86 19.89 -3.30
CA PRO A 144 -18.26 18.61 -2.71
C PRO A 144 -18.72 17.56 -3.72
N GLU A 145 -19.17 17.95 -4.92
CA GLU A 145 -19.52 17.03 -6.01
C GLU A 145 -18.28 16.28 -6.56
N ASP A 146 -17.07 16.82 -6.39
CA ASP A 146 -15.83 16.22 -6.84
C ASP A 146 -15.25 15.20 -5.83
N SER A 147 -16.06 14.74 -4.86
CA SER A 147 -15.59 13.78 -3.86
C SER A 147 -15.46 12.36 -4.40
N PHE A 148 -14.53 11.60 -3.82
CA PHE A 148 -14.27 10.21 -4.16
C PHE A 148 -14.42 9.29 -2.94
N THR A 149 -14.99 8.10 -3.15
CA THR A 149 -14.76 6.97 -2.24
C THR A 149 -13.49 6.28 -2.69
N VAL A 150 -12.44 6.34 -1.86
CA VAL A 150 -11.09 5.92 -2.25
C VAL A 150 -10.76 4.56 -1.66
N ILE A 151 -10.17 3.68 -2.48
CA ILE A 151 -9.62 2.38 -2.07
C ILE A 151 -8.12 2.37 -2.41
N ILE A 152 -7.29 2.11 -1.39
CA ILE A 152 -5.82 2.07 -1.51
C ILE A 152 -5.32 0.70 -1.03
N PRO A 153 -5.06 -0.27 -1.92
CA PRO A 153 -4.50 -1.55 -1.52
C PRO A 153 -3.00 -1.46 -1.22
N SER A 154 -2.53 -2.41 -0.42
CA SER A 154 -1.13 -2.82 -0.43
C SER A 154 -0.96 -3.85 -1.55
N ILE A 155 0.01 -3.64 -2.44
CA ILE A 155 0.32 -4.61 -3.50
C ILE A 155 0.73 -5.95 -2.87
N VAL A 156 0.41 -7.06 -3.52
CA VAL A 156 0.81 -8.42 -3.10
C VAL A 156 2.29 -8.45 -2.73
N GLY A 157 2.62 -8.97 -1.55
CA GLY A 157 3.98 -9.02 -1.04
C GLY A 157 4.53 -7.69 -0.50
N TYR A 158 3.70 -6.64 -0.42
CA TYR A 158 4.07 -5.33 0.14
C TYR A 158 3.17 -4.96 1.31
N GLY A 159 3.72 -4.14 2.21
CA GLY A 159 2.99 -3.54 3.32
C GLY A 159 2.33 -4.60 4.20
N LEU A 160 0.99 -4.63 4.21
CA LEU A 160 0.19 -5.49 5.07
C LEU A 160 -0.56 -6.60 4.30
N SER A 161 -0.34 -6.71 2.98
CA SER A 161 -0.82 -7.84 2.17
C SER A 161 0.06 -9.07 2.35
N ASP A 162 -0.53 -10.23 2.14
CA ASP A 162 0.18 -11.50 2.27
C ASP A 162 1.24 -11.67 1.16
N TYR A 163 2.26 -12.47 1.46
CA TYR A 163 3.25 -12.91 0.48
C TYR A 163 2.72 -14.14 -0.26
N PRO A 164 2.84 -14.19 -1.60
CA PRO A 164 2.47 -15.39 -2.33
C PRO A 164 3.45 -16.52 -2.01
N ASP A 165 2.92 -17.72 -1.76
CA ASP A 165 3.68 -18.95 -1.54
C ASP A 165 3.90 -19.75 -2.84
N GLN A 166 3.28 -19.31 -3.95
CA GLN A 166 3.32 -19.94 -5.26
C GLN A 166 3.85 -18.97 -6.33
N GLN A 167 4.40 -19.54 -7.40
CA GLN A 167 4.79 -18.78 -8.59
C GLN A 167 3.56 -18.32 -9.37
N GLY A 168 3.67 -17.18 -10.07
CA GLY A 168 2.64 -16.71 -10.99
C GLY A 168 1.95 -15.42 -10.57
N PHE A 169 2.12 -14.96 -9.33
CA PHE A 169 1.59 -13.67 -8.87
C PHE A 169 2.43 -12.51 -9.40
N GLY A 170 2.16 -12.08 -10.61
CA GLY A 170 2.81 -10.93 -11.25
C GLY A 170 1.85 -10.21 -12.18
N PHE A 171 2.26 -9.07 -12.73
CA PHE A 171 1.44 -8.25 -13.65
C PHE A 171 0.96 -8.98 -14.92
N GLN A 172 1.43 -10.19 -15.16
CA GLN A 172 1.07 -11.01 -16.33
C GLN A 172 0.23 -12.23 -15.96
N HIS A 173 -0.19 -12.33 -14.70
CA HIS A 173 -1.08 -13.42 -14.29
C HIS A 173 -2.49 -13.07 -14.77
N HIS A 174 -2.85 -13.59 -15.94
CA HIS A 174 -4.21 -13.64 -16.43
C HIS A 174 -4.69 -15.09 -16.28
N PRO A 175 -5.89 -15.29 -15.70
CA PRO A 175 -6.56 -16.57 -15.74
C PRO A 175 -6.92 -16.97 -17.18
#